data_6bb5c0f03497a6840ddfbff68334bc71
#
_entry.id   6bb5c0f03497a6840ddfbff68334bc71
#
_cell.length_a   1.000
_cell.length_b   1.000
_cell.length_c   1.000
_cell.angle_alpha   90.00
_cell.angle_beta   90.00
_cell.angle_gamma   90.00
#
_symmetry.space_group_name_H-M   'P 1'
#
loop_
_entity.id
_entity.type
_entity.pdbx_description
1 polymer ?
#
loop_
_entity_poly.entity_id
_entity_poly.type
_entity_poly.pdbx_seq_one_letter_code
_entity_poly.pdbx_strand_id
1 'polypeptide(L)' 'MGLSQYRLAKRINVPPRRINEIVLEKRAITADTALRLGRFFGMSAEFWLNLQARYDLECEKARIGKRLTRDIKPYV' A
#
# COMPACT_ATOMS: atom_id res chain seq x y z
N MET A 1 -18.65 12.46 3.05
CA MET A 1 -17.31 12.99 3.23
C MET A 1 -16.82 13.57 1.94
N GLY A 2 -16.39 14.81 1.98
CA GLY A 2 -16.07 15.53 0.76
C GLY A 2 -14.63 15.42 0.27
N LEU A 3 -13.87 14.42 0.70
CA LEU A 3 -12.47 14.32 0.30
C LEU A 3 -12.33 13.40 -0.90
N SER A 4 -12.19 14.00 -2.09
CA SER A 4 -11.95 13.24 -3.32
C SER A 4 -10.48 12.88 -3.45
N GLN A 5 -10.16 11.95 -4.35
CA GLN A 5 -8.78 11.59 -4.64
C GLN A 5 -7.96 12.80 -5.08
N TYR A 6 -8.56 13.66 -5.88
CA TYR A 6 -7.89 14.87 -6.35
C TYR A 6 -7.56 15.81 -5.19
N ARG A 7 -8.51 16.02 -4.29
CA ARG A 7 -8.30 16.88 -3.12
C ARG A 7 -7.25 16.32 -2.19
N LEU A 8 -7.29 15.01 -1.95
CA LEU A 8 -6.28 14.37 -1.13
C LEU A 8 -4.90 14.57 -1.71
N ALA A 9 -4.74 14.33 -3.01
CA ALA A 9 -3.46 14.50 -3.68
C ALA A 9 -2.93 15.92 -3.50
N LYS A 10 -3.78 16.92 -3.66
CA LYS A 10 -3.39 18.31 -3.48
C LYS A 10 -2.97 18.59 -2.03
N ARG A 11 -3.70 18.03 -1.08
CA ARG A 11 -3.43 18.27 0.35
C ARG A 11 -2.10 17.66 0.79
N ILE A 12 -1.69 16.55 0.19
CA ILE A 12 -0.42 15.92 0.56
C ILE A 12 0.68 16.21 -0.46
N ASN A 13 0.42 17.09 -1.40
CA ASN A 13 1.40 17.58 -2.39
C ASN A 13 1.98 16.47 -3.26
N VAL A 14 1.11 15.62 -3.79
CA VAL A 14 1.50 14.62 -4.78
C VAL A 14 0.63 14.81 -6.02
N PRO A 15 1.09 14.34 -7.19
CA PRO A 15 0.24 14.40 -8.38
C PRO A 15 -1.04 13.58 -8.17
N PRO A 16 -2.20 14.06 -8.63
CA PRO A 16 -3.44 13.29 -8.51
C PRO A 16 -3.33 11.89 -9.10
N ARG A 17 -2.52 11.73 -10.14
CA ARG A 17 -2.29 10.42 -10.76
C ARG A 17 -1.72 9.41 -9.77
N ARG A 18 -0.87 9.85 -8.84
CA ARG A 18 -0.29 8.94 -7.84
C ARG A 18 -1.37 8.30 -6.99
N ILE A 19 -2.33 9.11 -6.50
CA ILE A 19 -3.42 8.58 -5.69
C ILE A 19 -4.30 7.66 -6.52
N ASN A 20 -4.60 8.05 -7.74
CA ASN A 20 -5.41 7.23 -8.63
C ASN A 20 -4.76 5.87 -8.88
N GLU A 21 -3.45 5.85 -9.13
CA GLU A 21 -2.72 4.60 -9.37
C GLU A 21 -2.69 3.71 -8.13
N ILE A 22 -2.61 4.29 -6.95
CA ILE A 22 -2.66 3.52 -5.71
C ILE A 22 -4.04 2.89 -5.54
N VAL A 23 -5.10 3.65 -5.77
CA VAL A 23 -6.47 3.15 -5.66
C VAL A 23 -6.72 2.02 -6.65
N LEU A 24 -6.16 2.13 -7.85
CA LEU A 24 -6.30 1.11 -8.89
C LEU A 24 -5.30 -0.04 -8.72
N GLU A 25 -4.54 -0.06 -7.64
CA GLU A 25 -3.57 -1.11 -7.32
C GLU A 25 -2.45 -1.24 -8.36
N LYS A 26 -2.19 -0.15 -9.07
CA LYS A 26 -1.09 -0.09 -10.06
C LYS A 26 0.20 0.44 -9.46
N ARG A 27 0.14 0.93 -8.24
CA ARG A 27 1.29 1.51 -7.54
C ARG A 27 1.14 1.23 -6.05
N ALA A 28 2.22 0.78 -5.43
CA ALA A 28 2.24 0.56 -4.00
C ALA A 28 2.44 1.89 -3.25
N ILE A 29 2.06 1.90 -1.97
CA ILE A 29 2.35 3.03 -1.09
C ILE A 29 3.83 2.95 -0.72
N THR A 30 4.59 3.96 -1.14
CA THR A 30 6.02 4.06 -0.83
C THR A 30 6.21 4.81 0.49
N ALA A 31 7.46 4.82 0.98
CA ALA A 31 7.79 5.56 2.21
C ALA A 31 7.42 7.04 2.08
N ASP A 32 7.70 7.65 0.94
CA ASP A 32 7.34 9.06 0.71
C ASP A 32 5.83 9.28 0.86
N THR A 33 5.03 8.47 0.18
CA THR A 33 3.58 8.60 0.25
C THR A 33 3.06 8.29 1.66
N ALA A 34 3.65 7.28 2.32
CA ALA A 34 3.25 6.91 3.68
C ALA A 34 3.51 8.06 4.66
N LEU A 35 4.63 8.75 4.53
CA LEU A 35 4.94 9.91 5.38
C LEU A 35 3.92 11.02 5.16
N ARG A 36 3.57 11.29 3.92
CA ARG A 36 2.60 12.34 3.59
C ARG A 36 1.20 12.00 4.09
N LEU A 37 0.76 10.76 3.88
CA LEU A 37 -0.54 10.31 4.35
C LEU A 37 -0.60 10.32 5.88
N GLY A 38 0.48 9.86 6.52
CA GLY A 38 0.55 9.84 7.98
C GLY A 38 0.44 11.24 8.56
N ARG A 39 1.13 12.19 7.97
CA ARG A 39 1.08 13.58 8.40
C ARG A 39 -0.33 14.16 8.27
N PHE A 40 -0.95 13.92 7.14
CA PHE A 40 -2.28 14.48 6.86
C PHE A 40 -3.36 13.88 7.77
N PHE A 41 -3.34 12.55 7.96
CA PHE A 41 -4.36 11.87 8.76
C PHE A 41 -4.00 11.73 10.23
N GLY A 42 -2.82 12.19 10.64
CA GLY A 42 -2.39 12.07 12.04
C GLY A 42 -2.05 10.65 12.45
N MET A 43 -1.56 9.86 11.53
CA MET A 43 -1.17 8.47 11.76
C MET A 43 0.29 8.27 11.37
N SER A 44 0.93 7.22 11.90
CA SER A 44 2.33 6.99 11.57
C SER A 44 2.50 6.49 10.14
N ALA A 45 3.68 6.78 9.56
CA ALA A 45 4.02 6.25 8.25
C ALA A 45 4.06 4.72 8.29
N GLU A 46 4.50 4.15 9.40
CA GLU A 46 4.54 2.70 9.59
C GLU A 46 3.16 2.07 9.44
N PHE A 47 2.12 2.75 9.93
CA PHE A 47 0.76 2.25 9.76
C PHE A 47 0.44 2.03 8.28
N TRP A 48 0.76 3.03 7.45
CA TRP A 48 0.47 2.95 6.02
C TRP A 48 1.32 1.90 5.32
N LEU A 49 2.59 1.80 5.69
CA LEU A 49 3.48 0.79 5.11
C LEU A 49 3.11 -0.62 5.54
N ASN A 50 2.68 -0.80 6.79
CA ASN A 50 2.23 -2.10 7.26
C ASN A 50 0.95 -2.53 6.56
N LEU A 51 0.06 -1.59 6.30
CA LEU A 51 -1.17 -1.86 5.58
C LEU A 51 -0.86 -2.35 4.17
N GLN A 52 0.09 -1.68 3.49
CA GLN A 52 0.53 -2.08 2.15
C GLN A 52 1.18 -3.46 2.18
N ALA A 53 2.08 -3.69 3.14
CA ALA A 53 2.78 -4.97 3.25
C ALA A 53 1.80 -6.12 3.48
N ARG A 54 0.80 -5.89 4.32
CA ARG A 54 -0.21 -6.91 4.62
C ARG A 54 -1.02 -7.24 3.37
N TYR A 55 -1.41 -6.21 2.62
CA TYR A 55 -2.15 -6.40 1.38
C TYR A 55 -1.32 -7.21 0.38
N ASP A 56 -0.05 -6.79 0.19
CA ASP A 56 0.84 -7.47 -0.74
C ASP A 56 1.04 -8.94 -0.36
N LEU A 57 1.19 -9.19 0.94
CA LEU A 57 1.40 -10.54 1.43
C LEU A 57 0.19 -11.42 1.17
N GLU A 58 -1.01 -10.91 1.43
CA GLU A 58 -2.23 -11.66 1.20
C GLU A 58 -2.44 -11.98 -0.29
N CYS A 59 -2.13 -11.02 -1.15
CA CYS A 59 -2.22 -11.24 -2.59
C CYS A 59 -1.26 -12.32 -3.06
N GLU A 60 -0.01 -12.28 -2.57
CA GLU A 60 0.99 -13.29 -2.94
C GLU A 60 0.64 -14.65 -2.39
N LYS A 61 0.13 -14.73 -1.17
CA LYS A 61 -0.31 -16.00 -0.60
C LYS A 61 -1.38 -16.66 -1.48
N ALA A 62 -2.33 -15.86 -1.96
CA ALA A 62 -3.38 -16.38 -2.84
C ALA A 62 -2.78 -16.88 -4.16
N ARG A 63 -1.74 -16.20 -4.65
CA ARG A 63 -1.17 -16.51 -5.95
C ARG A 63 -0.23 -17.72 -5.90
N ILE A 64 0.63 -17.80 -4.91
CA ILE A 64 1.69 -18.83 -4.91
C ILE A 64 1.67 -19.77 -3.69
N GLY A 65 0.69 -19.63 -2.79
CA GLY A 65 0.68 -20.39 -1.54
C GLY A 65 0.81 -21.90 -1.73
N LYS A 66 0.05 -22.46 -2.65
CA LYS A 66 0.09 -23.90 -2.93
C LYS A 66 1.45 -24.34 -3.48
N ARG A 67 2.03 -23.48 -4.33
CA ARG A 67 3.33 -23.77 -4.93
C ARG A 67 4.43 -23.74 -3.88
N LEU A 68 4.34 -22.83 -2.92
CA LEU A 68 5.33 -22.75 -1.86
C LEU A 68 5.42 -24.04 -1.07
N THR A 69 4.26 -24.60 -0.70
CA THR A 69 4.23 -25.85 0.06
C THR A 69 4.83 -26.98 -0.74
N ARG A 70 4.59 -27.01 -2.06
CA ARG A 70 5.10 -28.07 -2.92
C ARG A 70 6.59 -27.92 -3.22
N ASP A 71 7.02 -26.69 -3.51
CA ASP A 71 8.35 -26.42 -4.04
C ASP A 71 9.42 -26.15 -2.98
N ILE A 72 9.01 -25.70 -1.81
CA ILE A 72 9.96 -25.30 -0.77
C ILE A 72 9.67 -26.06 0.51
N LYS A 73 10.62 -26.88 0.94
CA LYS A 73 10.51 -27.62 2.18
C LYS A 73 11.19 -26.83 3.30
N PRO A 74 10.59 -26.81 4.50
CA PRO A 74 11.23 -26.12 5.61
C PRO A 74 12.63 -26.69 5.90
N TYR A 75 13.52 -25.81 6.27
CA TYR A 75 14.86 -26.21 6.72
C TYR A 75 14.78 -26.63 8.18
N VAL A 76 15.20 -27.86 8.45
CA VAL A 76 15.09 -28.45 9.80
C VAL A 76 16.44 -28.86 10.29
#